data_36497232c763456025019b555872e5aa
#
_entry.id   36497232c763456025019b555872e5aa
#
_cell.length_a   1.000
_cell.length_b   1.000
_cell.length_c   1.000
_cell.angle_alpha   90.00
_cell.angle_beta   90.00
_cell.angle_gamma   90.00
#
_symmetry.space_group_name_H-M   'P 1'
#
loop_
_entity.id
_entity.type
_entity.pdbx_description
1 polymer ?
#
loop_
_entity_poly.entity_id
_entity_poly.type
_entity_poly.pdbx_seq_one_letter_code
_entity_poly.pdbx_strand_id
1 'polypeptide(L)'
;YKYCDPKRPARDIFTRSHRDAARRIASESFVLLKNDNQTLPLKATGTIAVIGPLADTRTNMPGTWSVAAVLDKSPSLVEGLTEWVGNQGKILYAKGSNLIGDAAYEERATMFGRSLNRDNRTDQQLLDEALKIASQADVIVAALGESSEMSGESISRTNLNLPDVQHTLLEALLKTGKPVVLVLFTGRPLVLNWEQEHVPAILNVWFGGSEAGPAIGDVLFGAVNPGGKLTMTFPKSVGQIPLYYAHKNTGRPLKEGKWFEKFRSNYLDVDNDALYPFGYGLSYTTFRFSDITLNRSSIGMDNELVASVTVTNTGDRAGSEVVQLYIRDLVGSVTRPVKELKGFEKIYLQPNESRTVRFTIAPEMLKFYNADLKFVAEPGDFDVMIGPDSRNVKTARFTLR
;
A
#
# COMPACT_ATOMS: atom_id res chain seq x y z
N TYR A 1 -25.43 -37.63 -0.70
CA TYR A 1 -24.92 -37.02 0.53
C TYR A 1 -25.76 -35.79 0.88
N LYS A 2 -26.27 -35.71 2.11
CA LYS A 2 -27.19 -34.66 2.60
C LYS A 2 -26.65 -33.24 2.46
N TYR A 3 -25.34 -33.07 2.40
CA TYR A 3 -24.67 -31.77 2.36
C TYR A 3 -23.95 -31.46 1.05
N CYS A 4 -23.97 -32.35 0.06
CA CYS A 4 -23.32 -32.23 -1.24
C CYS A 4 -24.36 -32.09 -2.33
N ASP A 5 -24.71 -30.87 -2.70
CA ASP A 5 -25.52 -30.57 -3.89
C ASP A 5 -24.57 -30.05 -4.99
N PRO A 6 -24.33 -30.82 -6.08
CA PRO A 6 -23.43 -30.41 -7.16
C PRO A 6 -23.94 -29.18 -7.94
N LYS A 7 -25.20 -28.79 -7.78
CA LYS A 7 -25.77 -27.57 -8.40
C LYS A 7 -25.56 -26.33 -7.51
N ARG A 8 -25.20 -26.54 -6.24
CA ARG A 8 -25.02 -25.46 -5.27
C ARG A 8 -23.97 -24.42 -5.69
N PRO A 9 -22.79 -24.80 -6.22
CA PRO A 9 -21.78 -23.81 -6.61
C PRO A 9 -22.29 -22.78 -7.62
N ALA A 10 -23.08 -23.20 -8.60
CA ALA A 10 -23.64 -22.28 -9.61
C ALA A 10 -24.63 -21.26 -9.03
N ARG A 11 -25.28 -21.60 -7.91
CA ARG A 11 -26.28 -20.76 -7.22
C ARG A 11 -25.64 -19.88 -6.14
N ASP A 12 -24.73 -20.46 -5.37
CA ASP A 12 -24.27 -19.88 -4.09
C ASP A 12 -22.86 -19.24 -4.18
N ILE A 13 -22.09 -19.50 -5.26
CA ILE A 13 -20.73 -18.96 -5.44
C ILE A 13 -20.74 -17.89 -6.54
N PHE A 14 -19.95 -16.84 -6.33
CA PHE A 14 -19.75 -15.74 -7.26
C PHE A 14 -21.06 -14.99 -7.60
N THR A 15 -21.95 -14.90 -6.63
CA THR A 15 -23.19 -14.13 -6.74
C THR A 15 -22.89 -12.63 -6.86
N ARG A 16 -23.88 -11.83 -7.25
CA ARG A 16 -23.71 -10.38 -7.30
C ARG A 16 -23.26 -9.81 -5.95
N SER A 17 -23.87 -10.26 -4.85
CA SER A 17 -23.49 -9.81 -3.50
C SER A 17 -22.04 -10.16 -3.13
N HIS A 18 -21.53 -11.31 -3.56
CA HIS A 18 -20.13 -11.67 -3.38
C HIS A 18 -19.21 -10.77 -4.20
N ARG A 19 -19.55 -10.46 -5.44
CA ARG A 19 -18.80 -9.55 -6.30
C ARG A 19 -18.79 -8.13 -5.74
N ASP A 20 -19.95 -7.62 -5.32
CA ASP A 20 -20.05 -6.28 -4.70
C ASP A 20 -19.20 -6.19 -3.41
N ALA A 21 -19.20 -7.24 -2.59
CA ALA A 21 -18.34 -7.32 -1.40
C ALA A 21 -16.84 -7.38 -1.77
N ALA A 22 -16.46 -8.19 -2.76
CA ALA A 22 -15.09 -8.29 -3.24
C ALA A 22 -14.58 -6.94 -3.80
N ARG A 23 -15.39 -6.26 -4.62
CA ARG A 23 -15.09 -4.93 -5.17
C ARG A 23 -14.86 -3.90 -4.07
N ARG A 24 -15.75 -3.86 -3.07
CA ARG A 24 -15.62 -2.95 -1.92
C ARG A 24 -14.35 -3.25 -1.12
N ILE A 25 -14.07 -4.52 -0.78
CA ILE A 25 -12.88 -4.91 -0.02
C ILE A 25 -11.60 -4.57 -0.81
N ALA A 26 -11.59 -4.83 -2.12
CA ALA A 26 -10.47 -4.48 -2.98
C ALA A 26 -10.19 -2.97 -2.94
N SER A 27 -11.21 -2.13 -3.20
CA SER A 27 -11.05 -0.67 -3.19
C SER A 27 -10.60 -0.11 -1.84
N GLU A 28 -11.02 -0.73 -0.72
CA GLU A 28 -10.60 -0.35 0.64
C GLU A 28 -9.17 -0.79 0.98
N SER A 29 -8.59 -1.75 0.24
CA SER A 29 -7.23 -2.24 0.44
C SER A 29 -6.18 -1.48 -0.35
N PHE A 30 -6.56 -0.75 -1.39
CA PHE A 30 -5.63 0.01 -2.22
C PHE A 30 -5.04 1.19 -1.46
N VAL A 31 -3.75 1.44 -1.69
CA VAL A 31 -2.99 2.46 -0.96
C VAL A 31 -2.52 3.55 -1.90
N LEU A 32 -2.99 4.76 -1.69
CA LEU A 32 -2.50 5.93 -2.41
C LEU A 32 -1.14 6.34 -1.82
N LEU A 33 -0.07 6.13 -2.59
CA LEU A 33 1.30 6.41 -2.14
C LEU A 33 1.73 7.85 -2.46
N LYS A 34 1.24 8.41 -3.56
CA LYS A 34 1.55 9.78 -3.99
C LYS A 34 0.38 10.38 -4.77
N ASN A 35 0.14 11.68 -4.61
CA ASN A 35 -0.89 12.41 -5.37
C ASN A 35 -0.56 13.90 -5.44
N ASP A 36 0.43 14.26 -6.24
CA ASP A 36 0.84 15.65 -6.44
C ASP A 36 -0.21 16.41 -7.27
N ASN A 37 -0.41 17.67 -6.94
CA ASN A 37 -1.31 18.59 -7.65
C ASN A 37 -2.73 18.04 -7.85
N GLN A 38 -3.20 17.15 -6.97
CA GLN A 38 -4.51 16.51 -7.07
C GLN A 38 -4.72 15.83 -8.45
N THR A 39 -3.67 15.14 -8.96
CA THR A 39 -3.74 14.37 -10.21
C THR A 39 -4.87 13.33 -10.15
N LEU A 40 -5.10 12.75 -9.00
CA LEU A 40 -6.26 11.90 -8.67
C LEU A 40 -7.23 12.66 -7.76
N PRO A 41 -8.55 12.43 -7.88
CA PRO A 41 -9.22 11.52 -8.82
C PRO A 41 -9.27 12.06 -10.25
N LEU A 42 -9.28 11.14 -11.22
CA LEU A 42 -9.41 11.44 -12.63
C LEU A 42 -10.84 11.89 -12.99
N LYS A 43 -10.97 12.60 -14.11
CA LYS A 43 -12.27 12.85 -14.75
C LYS A 43 -12.62 11.66 -15.66
N ALA A 44 -13.89 11.29 -15.68
CA ALA A 44 -14.39 10.23 -16.58
C ALA A 44 -14.49 10.67 -18.05
N THR A 45 -14.35 11.96 -18.31
CA THR A 45 -14.46 12.56 -19.63
C THR A 45 -13.11 12.64 -20.32
N GLY A 46 -13.12 12.71 -21.66
CA GLY A 46 -11.89 12.79 -22.46
C GLY A 46 -11.35 11.42 -22.85
N THR A 47 -10.09 11.38 -23.21
CA THR A 47 -9.40 10.16 -23.65
C THR A 47 -8.36 9.74 -22.61
N ILE A 48 -8.47 8.52 -22.15
CA ILE A 48 -7.56 7.91 -21.16
C ILE A 48 -6.78 6.80 -21.85
N ALA A 49 -5.46 6.87 -21.85
CA ALA A 49 -4.60 5.78 -22.31
C ALA A 49 -4.25 4.88 -21.12
N VAL A 50 -4.62 3.60 -21.20
CA VAL A 50 -4.25 2.57 -20.23
C VAL A 50 -3.10 1.76 -20.84
N ILE A 51 -1.90 1.92 -20.28
CA ILE A 51 -0.67 1.40 -20.89
C ILE A 51 0.09 0.56 -19.87
N GLY A 52 0.57 -0.59 -20.31
CA GLY A 52 1.42 -1.48 -19.50
C GLY A 52 1.10 -2.95 -19.68
N PRO A 53 2.05 -3.84 -19.36
CA PRO A 53 1.89 -5.29 -19.49
C PRO A 53 0.83 -5.87 -18.55
N LEU A 54 0.45 -5.14 -17.49
CA LEU A 54 -0.55 -5.56 -16.50
C LEU A 54 -1.93 -4.92 -16.71
N ALA A 55 -2.08 -4.11 -17.75
CA ALA A 55 -3.32 -3.37 -18.02
C ALA A 55 -4.47 -4.27 -18.47
N ASP A 56 -4.19 -5.19 -19.41
CA ASP A 56 -5.21 -6.06 -20.00
C ASP A 56 -4.90 -7.53 -19.72
N THR A 57 -4.94 -7.90 -18.46
CA THR A 57 -4.78 -9.28 -18.01
C THR A 57 -5.79 -9.62 -16.92
N ARG A 58 -6.58 -10.68 -17.15
CA ARG A 58 -7.50 -11.22 -16.15
C ARG A 58 -6.79 -12.14 -15.16
N THR A 59 -5.77 -12.85 -15.62
CA THR A 59 -5.09 -13.90 -14.86
C THR A 59 -4.25 -13.33 -13.69
N ASN A 60 -3.82 -12.07 -13.80
CA ASN A 60 -3.00 -11.41 -12.78
C ASN A 60 -3.82 -10.83 -11.60
N MET A 61 -5.10 -10.50 -11.85
CA MET A 61 -5.92 -9.76 -10.88
C MET A 61 -6.11 -10.48 -9.53
N PRO A 62 -6.39 -11.81 -9.49
CA PRO A 62 -6.62 -12.51 -8.23
C PRO A 62 -5.38 -12.74 -7.35
N GLY A 63 -4.17 -12.57 -7.89
CA GLY A 63 -2.93 -12.85 -7.17
C GLY A 63 -2.59 -14.34 -7.07
N THR A 64 -1.44 -14.67 -6.49
CA THR A 64 -0.91 -16.05 -6.40
C THR A 64 -1.78 -16.97 -5.54
N TRP A 65 -2.28 -16.48 -4.42
CA TRP A 65 -3.00 -17.29 -3.43
C TRP A 65 -4.47 -17.56 -3.76
N SER A 66 -4.82 -17.52 -5.02
CA SER A 66 -6.18 -17.70 -5.54
C SER A 66 -6.38 -19.06 -6.22
N VAL A 67 -6.08 -20.15 -5.53
CA VAL A 67 -6.04 -21.52 -6.07
C VAL A 67 -7.34 -21.93 -6.76
N ALA A 68 -8.49 -21.53 -6.23
CA ALA A 68 -9.82 -21.87 -6.77
C ALA A 68 -10.44 -20.74 -7.60
N ALA A 69 -9.67 -19.72 -7.98
CA ALA A 69 -10.19 -18.62 -8.79
C ALA A 69 -10.54 -19.07 -10.21
N VAL A 70 -11.66 -18.56 -10.70
CA VAL A 70 -12.03 -18.66 -12.12
C VAL A 70 -11.49 -17.41 -12.81
N LEU A 71 -10.27 -17.49 -13.32
CA LEU A 71 -9.48 -16.35 -13.81
C LEU A 71 -10.22 -15.54 -14.88
N ASP A 72 -10.92 -16.21 -15.79
CA ASP A 72 -11.69 -15.55 -16.87
C ASP A 72 -12.83 -14.66 -16.36
N LYS A 73 -13.25 -14.84 -15.11
CA LYS A 73 -14.29 -14.00 -14.47
C LYS A 73 -13.74 -12.77 -13.75
N SER A 74 -12.44 -12.54 -13.78
CA SER A 74 -11.80 -11.39 -13.17
C SER A 74 -11.56 -10.32 -14.24
N PRO A 75 -12.37 -9.25 -14.32
CA PRO A 75 -12.17 -8.21 -15.34
C PRO A 75 -10.78 -7.60 -15.24
N SER A 76 -10.14 -7.35 -16.39
CA SER A 76 -8.89 -6.62 -16.47
C SER A 76 -9.06 -5.16 -16.06
N LEU A 77 -7.96 -4.42 -15.89
CA LEU A 77 -8.04 -2.98 -15.64
C LEU A 77 -8.68 -2.26 -16.84
N VAL A 78 -8.30 -2.61 -18.06
CA VAL A 78 -8.89 -2.01 -19.28
C VAL A 78 -10.41 -2.23 -19.30
N GLU A 79 -10.88 -3.44 -19.02
CA GLU A 79 -12.31 -3.77 -18.96
C GLU A 79 -13.02 -2.98 -17.87
N GLY A 80 -12.45 -2.94 -16.65
CA GLY A 80 -13.02 -2.20 -15.53
C GLY A 80 -13.12 -0.69 -15.77
N LEU A 81 -12.09 -0.08 -16.37
CA LEU A 81 -12.12 1.34 -16.71
C LEU A 81 -13.06 1.63 -17.88
N THR A 82 -13.13 0.74 -18.86
CA THR A 82 -14.06 0.89 -20.00
C THR A 82 -15.52 0.86 -19.51
N GLU A 83 -15.86 -0.08 -18.63
CA GLU A 83 -17.19 -0.15 -18.00
C GLU A 83 -17.48 1.12 -17.20
N TRP A 84 -16.50 1.61 -16.42
CA TRP A 84 -16.68 2.77 -15.55
C TRP A 84 -16.88 4.07 -16.33
N VAL A 85 -16.08 4.30 -17.38
CA VAL A 85 -16.16 5.51 -18.22
C VAL A 85 -17.43 5.49 -19.11
N GLY A 86 -17.85 4.32 -19.55
CA GLY A 86 -19.03 4.15 -20.41
C GLY A 86 -18.98 5.06 -21.65
N ASN A 87 -20.04 5.87 -21.83
CA ASN A 87 -20.15 6.81 -22.96
C ASN A 87 -19.61 8.20 -22.67
N GLN A 88 -19.05 8.45 -21.48
CA GLN A 88 -18.57 9.79 -21.08
C GLN A 88 -17.17 10.12 -21.61
N GLY A 89 -16.39 9.09 -21.92
CA GLY A 89 -15.02 9.24 -22.40
C GLY A 89 -14.58 8.07 -23.25
N LYS A 90 -13.29 7.98 -23.51
CA LYS A 90 -12.69 6.94 -24.36
C LYS A 90 -11.49 6.30 -23.65
N ILE A 91 -11.45 4.98 -23.63
CA ILE A 91 -10.28 4.21 -23.21
C ILE A 91 -9.51 3.78 -24.46
N LEU A 92 -8.21 4.05 -24.45
CA LEU A 92 -7.24 3.53 -25.42
C LEU A 92 -6.28 2.60 -24.67
N TYR A 93 -5.83 1.55 -25.33
CA TYR A 93 -4.92 0.57 -24.74
C TYR A 93 -3.69 0.37 -25.61
N ALA A 94 -2.54 0.20 -24.96
CA ALA A 94 -1.33 -0.38 -25.52
C ALA A 94 -0.58 -1.19 -24.46
N LYS A 95 0.03 -2.30 -24.85
CA LYS A 95 0.84 -3.11 -23.94
C LYS A 95 2.12 -2.38 -23.50
N GLY A 96 2.77 -1.68 -24.42
CA GLY A 96 3.92 -0.82 -24.16
C GLY A 96 5.23 -1.51 -23.85
N SER A 97 5.21 -2.63 -23.13
CA SER A 97 6.35 -3.50 -22.88
C SER A 97 5.89 -4.92 -22.57
N ASN A 98 6.80 -5.87 -22.60
CA ASN A 98 6.60 -7.14 -21.91
C ASN A 98 6.75 -6.94 -20.39
N LEU A 99 6.42 -7.97 -19.60
CA LEU A 99 6.57 -7.91 -18.15
C LEU A 99 8.05 -7.73 -17.76
N ILE A 100 8.92 -8.50 -18.39
CA ILE A 100 10.36 -8.53 -18.18
C ILE A 100 11.05 -8.60 -19.55
N GLY A 101 12.17 -7.91 -19.73
CA GLY A 101 12.93 -7.93 -20.99
C GLY A 101 13.46 -9.34 -21.33
N ASP A 102 14.06 -10.02 -20.36
CA ASP A 102 14.55 -11.39 -20.47
C ASP A 102 13.39 -12.40 -20.52
N ALA A 103 13.21 -13.09 -21.66
CA ALA A 103 12.13 -14.04 -21.87
C ALA A 103 12.21 -15.25 -20.93
N ALA A 104 13.41 -15.76 -20.65
CA ALA A 104 13.60 -16.91 -19.76
C ALA A 104 13.31 -16.54 -18.28
N TYR A 105 13.58 -15.30 -17.90
CA TYR A 105 13.17 -14.79 -16.59
C TYR A 105 11.65 -14.60 -16.52
N GLU A 106 11.03 -14.05 -17.57
CA GLU A 106 9.58 -13.87 -17.62
C GLU A 106 8.85 -15.21 -17.55
N GLU A 107 9.33 -16.26 -18.22
CA GLU A 107 8.77 -17.60 -18.14
C GLU A 107 8.76 -18.12 -16.69
N ARG A 108 9.86 -17.93 -15.93
CA ARG A 108 9.92 -18.27 -14.51
C ARG A 108 8.98 -17.42 -13.66
N ALA A 109 8.78 -16.16 -14.05
CA ALA A 109 7.94 -15.19 -13.32
C ALA A 109 6.44 -15.32 -13.65
N THR A 110 6.04 -16.24 -14.52
CA THR A 110 4.64 -16.47 -14.94
C THR A 110 4.27 -17.96 -14.95
N MET A 111 4.81 -18.72 -13.98
CA MET A 111 4.59 -20.15 -13.84
C MET A 111 3.13 -20.51 -13.57
N PHE A 112 2.81 -21.81 -13.58
CA PHE A 112 1.51 -22.39 -13.25
C PHE A 112 0.34 -21.92 -14.15
N GLY A 113 0.62 -21.68 -15.44
CA GLY A 113 -0.41 -21.36 -16.42
C GLY A 113 -0.96 -19.94 -16.36
N ARG A 114 -0.31 -19.04 -15.60
CA ARG A 114 -0.67 -17.63 -15.51
C ARG A 114 0.16 -16.77 -16.47
N SER A 115 0.35 -17.26 -17.69
CA SER A 115 1.04 -16.49 -18.73
C SER A 115 0.38 -15.13 -18.96
N LEU A 116 1.19 -14.10 -19.12
CA LEU A 116 0.77 -12.75 -19.47
C LEU A 116 0.85 -12.50 -20.99
N ASN A 117 0.87 -13.57 -21.79
CA ASN A 117 0.89 -13.50 -23.25
C ASN A 117 2.05 -12.62 -23.76
N ARG A 118 3.29 -13.07 -23.54
CA ARG A 118 4.48 -12.35 -24.03
C ARG A 118 4.30 -12.01 -25.51
N ASP A 119 4.55 -10.74 -25.84
CA ASP A 119 4.52 -10.23 -27.20
C ASP A 119 5.88 -10.49 -27.89
N ASN A 120 5.86 -10.95 -29.10
CA ASN A 120 7.07 -11.27 -29.88
C ASN A 120 7.65 -10.05 -30.62
N ARG A 121 6.97 -8.91 -30.58
CA ARG A 121 7.49 -7.65 -31.12
C ARG A 121 8.70 -7.20 -30.30
N THR A 122 9.55 -6.38 -30.91
CA THR A 122 10.69 -5.79 -30.20
C THR A 122 10.19 -4.79 -29.14
N ASP A 123 11.00 -4.57 -28.10
CA ASP A 123 10.67 -3.57 -27.06
C ASP A 123 10.44 -2.18 -27.67
N GLN A 124 11.20 -1.83 -28.73
CA GLN A 124 11.01 -0.56 -29.45
C GLN A 124 9.65 -0.48 -30.16
N GLN A 125 9.20 -1.56 -30.79
CA GLN A 125 7.89 -1.57 -31.46
C GLN A 125 6.73 -1.44 -30.46
N LEU A 126 6.85 -2.08 -29.28
CA LEU A 126 5.87 -1.96 -28.20
C LEU A 126 5.86 -0.53 -27.63
N LEU A 127 7.02 0.06 -27.45
CA LEU A 127 7.18 1.42 -26.97
C LEU A 127 6.62 2.45 -27.95
N ASP A 128 6.91 2.30 -29.23
CA ASP A 128 6.40 3.21 -30.29
C ASP A 128 4.88 3.21 -30.37
N GLU A 129 4.26 2.02 -30.27
CA GLU A 129 2.80 1.89 -30.17
C GLU A 129 2.26 2.61 -28.93
N ALA A 130 2.88 2.41 -27.76
CA ALA A 130 2.46 3.05 -26.53
C ALA A 130 2.54 4.59 -26.61
N LEU A 131 3.61 5.11 -27.16
CA LEU A 131 3.77 6.56 -27.34
C LEU A 131 2.77 7.13 -28.35
N LYS A 132 2.46 6.39 -29.43
CA LYS A 132 1.41 6.76 -30.37
C LYS A 132 0.03 6.80 -29.70
N ILE A 133 -0.29 5.84 -28.82
CA ILE A 133 -1.54 5.83 -28.04
C ILE A 133 -1.53 6.97 -27.02
N ALA A 134 -0.45 7.14 -26.28
CA ALA A 134 -0.28 8.23 -25.29
C ALA A 134 -0.48 9.62 -25.89
N SER A 135 0.00 9.84 -27.11
CA SER A 135 -0.15 11.16 -27.80
C SER A 135 -1.61 11.55 -28.04
N GLN A 136 -2.52 10.59 -28.12
CA GLN A 136 -3.96 10.80 -28.34
C GLN A 136 -4.76 10.97 -27.06
N ALA A 137 -4.11 10.82 -25.90
CA ALA A 137 -4.78 10.83 -24.60
C ALA A 137 -4.64 12.17 -23.87
N ASP A 138 -5.56 12.44 -22.98
CA ASP A 138 -5.51 13.56 -22.03
C ASP A 138 -4.76 13.17 -20.75
N VAL A 139 -4.81 11.90 -20.38
CA VAL A 139 -4.14 11.32 -19.20
C VAL A 139 -3.73 9.86 -19.48
N ILE A 140 -2.64 9.43 -18.85
CA ILE A 140 -2.09 8.09 -18.97
C ILE A 140 -2.23 7.37 -17.64
N VAL A 141 -2.79 6.17 -17.67
CA VAL A 141 -2.80 5.20 -16.56
C VAL A 141 -1.80 4.11 -16.89
N ALA A 142 -0.64 4.14 -16.24
CA ALA A 142 0.44 3.18 -16.43
C ALA A 142 0.25 2.00 -15.48
N ALA A 143 -0.10 0.82 -15.99
CA ALA A 143 -0.35 -0.41 -15.24
C ALA A 143 0.91 -1.28 -15.21
N LEU A 144 1.73 -1.10 -14.18
CA LEU A 144 3.07 -1.65 -14.08
C LEU A 144 3.29 -2.38 -12.74
N GLY A 145 4.40 -3.12 -12.66
CA GLY A 145 4.80 -3.80 -11.44
C GLY A 145 5.15 -5.26 -11.61
N GLU A 146 4.76 -6.07 -10.65
CA GLU A 146 4.99 -7.51 -10.63
C GLU A 146 3.79 -8.29 -11.17
N SER A 147 4.04 -9.45 -11.79
CA SER A 147 2.99 -10.46 -11.95
C SER A 147 2.66 -11.11 -10.61
N SER A 148 1.49 -11.74 -10.53
CA SER A 148 1.08 -12.51 -9.34
C SER A 148 2.10 -13.59 -8.97
N GLU A 149 2.75 -14.21 -9.96
CA GLU A 149 3.73 -15.28 -9.74
C GLU A 149 5.15 -14.77 -9.40
N MET A 150 5.39 -13.46 -9.41
CA MET A 150 6.65 -12.88 -8.92
C MET A 150 6.69 -12.73 -7.40
N SER A 151 5.57 -12.97 -6.71
CA SER A 151 5.48 -12.99 -5.25
C SER A 151 4.65 -14.19 -4.80
N GLY A 152 4.93 -14.71 -3.60
CA GLY A 152 4.25 -15.87 -3.05
C GLY A 152 5.22 -16.89 -2.49
N GLU A 153 4.76 -18.13 -2.33
CA GLU A 153 5.55 -19.23 -1.78
C GLU A 153 6.77 -19.55 -2.66
N SER A 154 7.92 -19.67 -2.03
CA SER A 154 9.21 -19.99 -2.68
C SER A 154 9.69 -18.98 -3.73
N ILE A 155 9.15 -17.77 -3.73
CA ILE A 155 9.53 -16.72 -4.69
C ILE A 155 10.27 -15.59 -3.98
N SER A 156 11.55 -15.45 -4.26
CA SER A 156 12.42 -14.40 -3.74
C SER A 156 13.02 -13.57 -4.88
N ARG A 157 13.20 -12.27 -4.65
CA ARG A 157 13.83 -11.36 -5.60
C ARG A 157 15.00 -10.64 -4.92
N THR A 158 16.12 -10.51 -5.63
CA THR A 158 17.29 -9.74 -5.19
C THR A 158 17.26 -8.28 -5.67
N ASN A 159 16.58 -8.00 -6.78
CA ASN A 159 16.31 -6.67 -7.28
C ASN A 159 14.82 -6.35 -7.05
N LEU A 160 14.53 -5.32 -6.27
CA LEU A 160 13.17 -4.89 -5.92
C LEU A 160 12.70 -3.65 -6.69
N ASN A 161 13.43 -3.24 -7.72
CA ASN A 161 12.95 -2.19 -8.63
C ASN A 161 11.85 -2.71 -9.56
N LEU A 162 11.14 -1.81 -10.22
CA LEU A 162 10.34 -2.17 -11.39
C LEU A 162 11.25 -2.87 -12.43
N PRO A 163 10.73 -3.87 -13.16
CA PRO A 163 11.49 -4.45 -14.26
C PRO A 163 11.97 -3.37 -15.25
N ASP A 164 13.18 -3.54 -15.78
CA ASP A 164 13.89 -2.57 -16.60
C ASP A 164 13.09 -2.06 -17.82
N VAL A 165 12.44 -2.96 -18.55
CA VAL A 165 11.59 -2.59 -19.71
C VAL A 165 10.36 -1.80 -19.31
N GLN A 166 9.81 -2.03 -18.13
CA GLN A 166 8.69 -1.26 -17.59
C GLN A 166 9.14 0.12 -17.10
N HIS A 167 10.33 0.20 -16.50
CA HIS A 167 10.93 1.48 -16.11
C HIS A 167 11.20 2.35 -17.34
N THR A 168 11.79 1.78 -18.40
CA THR A 168 12.02 2.48 -19.69
C THR A 168 10.69 2.98 -20.28
N LEU A 169 9.64 2.18 -20.24
CA LEU A 169 8.30 2.59 -20.69
C LEU A 169 7.79 3.76 -19.86
N LEU A 170 7.87 3.71 -18.52
CA LEU A 170 7.39 4.77 -17.63
C LEU A 170 8.13 6.08 -17.87
N GLU A 171 9.45 6.05 -18.03
CA GLU A 171 10.24 7.23 -18.40
C GLU A 171 9.78 7.87 -19.72
N ALA A 172 9.53 7.02 -20.72
CA ALA A 172 9.09 7.52 -22.04
C ALA A 172 7.68 8.12 -21.97
N LEU A 173 6.77 7.52 -21.19
CA LEU A 173 5.43 8.06 -20.96
C LEU A 173 5.48 9.43 -20.26
N LEU A 174 6.31 9.61 -19.25
CA LEU A 174 6.48 10.89 -18.57
C LEU A 174 7.04 11.99 -19.51
N LYS A 175 7.94 11.63 -20.43
CA LYS A 175 8.48 12.56 -21.44
C LYS A 175 7.44 13.07 -22.43
N THR A 176 6.24 12.47 -22.50
CA THR A 176 5.13 12.99 -23.33
C THR A 176 4.54 14.30 -22.78
N GLY A 177 4.84 14.65 -21.53
CA GLY A 177 4.26 15.81 -20.84
C GLY A 177 2.80 15.66 -20.44
N LYS A 178 2.19 14.48 -20.66
CA LYS A 178 0.83 14.17 -20.20
C LYS A 178 0.86 13.80 -18.72
N PRO A 179 -0.21 14.06 -17.95
CA PRO A 179 -0.34 13.50 -16.59
C PRO A 179 -0.27 11.98 -16.62
N VAL A 180 0.57 11.40 -15.76
CA VAL A 180 0.74 9.94 -15.63
C VAL A 180 0.33 9.50 -14.23
N VAL A 181 -0.54 8.50 -14.15
CA VAL A 181 -0.88 7.80 -12.91
C VAL A 181 -0.28 6.40 -12.97
N LEU A 182 0.60 6.07 -12.03
CA LEU A 182 1.12 4.72 -11.88
C LEU A 182 0.14 3.89 -11.04
N VAL A 183 -0.48 2.90 -11.66
CA VAL A 183 -1.22 1.82 -10.99
C VAL A 183 -0.24 0.67 -10.79
N LEU A 184 0.23 0.53 -9.55
CA LEU A 184 1.30 -0.38 -9.18
C LEU A 184 0.73 -1.71 -8.70
N PHE A 185 1.03 -2.79 -9.43
CA PHE A 185 0.75 -4.17 -9.02
C PHE A 185 1.98 -4.76 -8.35
N THR A 186 1.84 -5.26 -7.13
CA THR A 186 2.94 -5.93 -6.41
C THR A 186 2.41 -6.75 -5.24
N GLY A 187 3.11 -7.82 -4.89
CA GLY A 187 2.84 -8.60 -3.67
C GLY A 187 3.84 -8.34 -2.56
N ARG A 188 4.73 -7.35 -2.73
CA ARG A 188 5.80 -7.00 -1.77
C ARG A 188 6.15 -5.51 -1.85
N PRO A 189 6.84 -4.94 -0.85
CA PRO A 189 7.48 -3.63 -0.99
C PRO A 189 8.50 -3.60 -2.11
N LEU A 190 8.42 -2.61 -2.97
CA LEU A 190 9.40 -2.33 -4.01
C LEU A 190 10.25 -1.11 -3.64
N VAL A 191 11.41 -0.96 -4.29
CA VAL A 191 12.23 0.25 -4.25
C VAL A 191 11.71 1.20 -5.31
N LEU A 192 11.07 2.30 -4.89
CA LEU A 192 10.32 3.22 -5.75
C LEU A 192 10.84 4.66 -5.67
N ASN A 193 12.13 4.86 -5.38
CA ASN A 193 12.66 6.23 -5.20
C ASN A 193 12.48 7.08 -6.44
N TRP A 194 12.82 6.52 -7.60
CA TRP A 194 12.70 7.24 -8.86
C TRP A 194 11.22 7.54 -9.20
N GLU A 195 10.34 6.56 -9.01
CA GLU A 195 8.91 6.72 -9.24
C GLU A 195 8.31 7.76 -8.28
N GLN A 196 8.73 7.74 -7.00
CA GLN A 196 8.32 8.74 -6.01
C GLN A 196 8.76 10.15 -6.40
N GLU A 197 9.92 10.31 -7.03
CA GLU A 197 10.42 11.60 -7.45
C GLU A 197 9.70 12.13 -8.71
N HIS A 198 9.48 11.27 -9.71
CA HIS A 198 9.10 11.68 -11.06
C HIS A 198 7.62 11.50 -11.40
N VAL A 199 6.92 10.51 -10.81
CA VAL A 199 5.52 10.22 -11.13
C VAL A 199 4.59 11.05 -10.26
N PRO A 200 3.63 11.81 -10.83
CA PRO A 200 2.78 12.69 -10.04
C PRO A 200 1.76 11.94 -9.15
N ALA A 201 1.31 10.75 -9.54
CA ALA A 201 0.39 9.95 -8.71
C ALA A 201 0.73 8.47 -8.78
N ILE A 202 0.74 7.80 -7.61
CA ILE A 202 1.04 6.38 -7.47
C ILE A 202 -0.04 5.73 -6.60
N LEU A 203 -0.78 4.79 -7.18
CA LEU A 203 -1.78 3.96 -6.50
C LEU A 203 -1.27 2.52 -6.45
N ASN A 204 -0.94 2.03 -5.27
CA ASN A 204 -0.58 0.63 -5.07
C ASN A 204 -1.84 -0.21 -4.89
N VAL A 205 -2.07 -1.15 -5.80
CA VAL A 205 -3.31 -1.93 -5.87
C VAL A 205 -3.12 -3.39 -5.47
N TRP A 206 -1.90 -3.78 -5.10
CA TRP A 206 -1.58 -5.16 -4.76
C TRP A 206 -2.07 -6.14 -5.85
N PHE A 207 -2.78 -7.19 -5.43
CA PHE A 207 -3.59 -8.09 -6.26
C PHE A 207 -5.00 -8.10 -5.67
N GLY A 208 -5.88 -7.28 -6.22
CA GLY A 208 -7.19 -6.92 -5.62
C GLY A 208 -8.28 -7.99 -5.75
N GLY A 209 -7.97 -9.19 -6.28
CA GLY A 209 -8.95 -10.26 -6.41
C GLY A 209 -9.80 -10.16 -7.70
N SER A 210 -10.89 -10.93 -7.71
CA SER A 210 -11.74 -11.07 -8.89
C SER A 210 -12.44 -9.80 -9.37
N GLU A 211 -12.54 -8.76 -8.52
CA GLU A 211 -13.15 -7.47 -8.85
C GLU A 211 -12.14 -6.33 -8.86
N ALA A 212 -10.83 -6.65 -8.99
CA ALA A 212 -9.77 -5.65 -8.94
C ALA A 212 -9.90 -4.56 -10.01
N GLY A 213 -10.14 -4.92 -11.27
CA GLY A 213 -10.27 -3.95 -12.36
C GLY A 213 -11.34 -2.88 -12.10
N PRO A 214 -12.60 -3.26 -11.84
CA PRO A 214 -13.66 -2.33 -11.45
C PRO A 214 -13.35 -1.54 -10.18
N ALA A 215 -12.76 -2.18 -9.14
CA ALA A 215 -12.40 -1.53 -7.88
C ALA A 215 -11.33 -0.45 -8.06
N ILE A 216 -10.34 -0.69 -8.94
CA ILE A 216 -9.34 0.32 -9.30
C ILE A 216 -10.02 1.52 -9.96
N GLY A 217 -10.99 1.29 -10.85
CA GLY A 217 -11.81 2.34 -11.44
C GLY A 217 -12.52 3.19 -10.39
N ASP A 218 -13.13 2.56 -9.37
CA ASP A 218 -13.82 3.29 -8.29
C ASP A 218 -12.90 4.26 -7.57
N VAL A 219 -11.66 3.85 -7.33
CA VAL A 219 -10.66 4.71 -6.68
C VAL A 219 -10.15 5.77 -7.67
N LEU A 220 -9.73 5.40 -8.87
CA LEU A 220 -9.17 6.33 -9.84
C LEU A 220 -10.11 7.48 -10.19
N PHE A 221 -11.42 7.22 -10.26
CA PHE A 221 -12.44 8.23 -10.58
C PHE A 221 -13.12 8.83 -9.32
N GLY A 222 -12.69 8.46 -8.13
CA GLY A 222 -13.11 9.07 -6.88
C GLY A 222 -14.51 8.69 -6.39
N ALA A 223 -15.10 7.60 -6.90
CA ALA A 223 -16.30 7.00 -6.31
C ALA A 223 -15.97 6.43 -4.91
N VAL A 224 -14.75 5.96 -4.72
CA VAL A 224 -14.19 5.57 -3.43
C VAL A 224 -12.97 6.44 -3.14
N ASN A 225 -12.98 7.09 -1.97
CA ASN A 225 -11.81 7.79 -1.45
C ASN A 225 -10.86 6.74 -0.85
N PRO A 226 -9.59 6.62 -1.31
CA PRO A 226 -8.66 5.63 -0.79
C PRO A 226 -8.42 5.83 0.71
N GLY A 227 -8.44 4.73 1.45
CA GLY A 227 -8.23 4.71 2.90
C GLY A 227 -7.42 3.51 3.35
N GLY A 228 -6.80 2.79 2.41
CA GLY A 228 -5.89 1.68 2.69
C GLY A 228 -4.57 2.18 3.26
N LYS A 229 -3.94 1.34 4.10
CA LYS A 229 -2.64 1.63 4.72
C LYS A 229 -1.65 0.52 4.45
N LEU A 230 -0.38 0.87 4.26
CA LEU A 230 0.69 -0.10 4.07
C LEU A 230 0.85 -0.98 5.31
N THR A 231 0.83 -2.28 5.11
CA THR A 231 1.08 -3.29 6.14
C THR A 231 2.55 -3.73 6.20
N MET A 232 3.39 -3.12 5.38
CA MET A 232 4.84 -3.33 5.33
C MET A 232 5.56 -2.01 5.03
N THR A 233 6.80 -1.92 5.50
CA THR A 233 7.68 -0.78 5.23
C THR A 233 8.28 -0.88 3.83
N PHE A 234 8.24 0.17 3.03
CA PHE A 234 8.87 0.24 1.71
C PHE A 234 10.27 0.84 1.84
N PRO A 235 11.33 0.14 1.39
CA PRO A 235 12.71 0.60 1.50
C PRO A 235 13.05 1.62 0.41
N LYS A 236 14.10 2.41 0.65
CA LYS A 236 14.78 3.23 -0.37
C LYS A 236 15.84 2.43 -1.14
N SER A 237 16.33 1.35 -0.55
CA SER A 237 17.37 0.50 -1.13
C SER A 237 17.24 -0.93 -0.61
N VAL A 238 17.55 -1.90 -1.44
CA VAL A 238 17.68 -3.31 -1.04
C VAL A 238 18.67 -3.48 0.12
N GLY A 239 19.73 -2.64 0.17
CA GLY A 239 20.72 -2.66 1.24
C GLY A 239 20.20 -2.29 2.63
N GLN A 240 19.00 -1.70 2.73
CA GLN A 240 18.35 -1.42 4.02
C GLN A 240 17.64 -2.63 4.63
N ILE A 241 17.41 -3.71 3.85
CA ILE A 241 16.62 -4.87 4.28
C ILE A 241 17.47 -5.78 5.20
N PRO A 242 16.88 -6.22 6.35
CA PRO A 242 15.50 -6.10 6.79
C PRO A 242 15.19 -4.71 7.36
N LEU A 243 14.11 -4.07 6.89
CA LEU A 243 13.64 -2.76 7.33
C LEU A 243 12.20 -2.87 7.83
N TYR A 244 12.00 -2.69 9.14
CA TYR A 244 10.68 -2.75 9.78
C TYR A 244 10.56 -1.69 10.88
N TYR A 245 9.35 -1.19 11.09
CA TYR A 245 9.09 -0.08 12.00
C TYR A 245 9.41 -0.40 13.48
N ALA A 246 9.30 -1.66 13.87
CA ALA A 246 9.50 -2.15 15.25
C ALA A 246 10.96 -2.62 15.49
N HIS A 247 11.93 -2.03 14.81
CA HIS A 247 13.34 -2.40 14.99
C HIS A 247 13.83 -2.11 16.40
N LYS A 248 14.85 -2.81 16.82
CA LYS A 248 15.55 -2.55 18.10
C LYS A 248 16.70 -1.58 17.85
N ASN A 249 17.02 -0.77 18.85
CA ASN A 249 18.20 0.07 18.83
C ASN A 249 19.47 -0.79 18.78
N THR A 250 20.46 -0.31 18.05
CA THR A 250 21.83 -0.81 18.12
C THR A 250 22.55 -0.15 19.30
N GLY A 251 23.83 -0.55 19.57
CA GLY A 251 24.61 0.06 20.64
C GLY A 251 24.92 1.55 20.43
N ARG A 252 24.86 2.03 19.18
CA ARG A 252 25.10 3.43 18.82
C ARG A 252 24.07 3.91 17.79
N PRO A 253 22.79 4.05 18.17
CA PRO A 253 21.76 4.48 17.23
C PRO A 253 22.04 5.90 16.76
N LEU A 254 21.65 6.20 15.53
CA LEU A 254 21.67 7.55 14.99
C LEU A 254 20.62 8.38 15.75
N LYS A 255 20.94 9.64 16.05
CA LYS A 255 19.98 10.57 16.65
C LYS A 255 18.90 10.95 15.65
N GLU A 256 17.68 11.13 16.12
CA GLU A 256 16.55 11.60 15.31
C GLU A 256 16.90 12.89 14.57
N GLY A 257 16.47 13.00 13.32
CA GLY A 257 16.75 14.16 12.46
C GLY A 257 18.19 14.25 11.91
N LYS A 258 19.03 13.25 12.18
CA LYS A 258 20.35 13.13 11.58
C LYS A 258 20.31 12.10 10.47
N TRP A 259 20.92 12.43 9.33
CA TRP A 259 21.12 11.47 8.26
C TRP A 259 22.38 10.62 8.47
N PHE A 260 23.50 11.27 8.86
CA PHE A 260 24.79 10.63 9.02
C PHE A 260 25.54 11.20 10.23
N GLU A 261 26.16 10.31 10.99
CA GLU A 261 27.12 10.64 12.04
C GLU A 261 28.17 9.53 12.11
N LYS A 262 29.46 9.88 12.05
CA LYS A 262 30.54 8.89 12.10
C LYS A 262 30.48 8.09 13.41
N PHE A 263 30.69 6.77 13.31
CA PHE A 263 30.62 5.80 14.41
C PHE A 263 29.20 5.51 14.94
N ARG A 264 28.15 5.90 14.22
CA ARG A 264 26.77 5.52 14.49
C ARG A 264 26.28 4.46 13.51
N SER A 265 25.13 3.87 13.83
CA SER A 265 24.48 2.91 12.94
C SER A 265 23.70 3.66 11.85
N ASN A 266 24.38 3.91 10.74
CA ASN A 266 23.83 4.57 9.54
C ASN A 266 24.53 4.05 8.29
N TYR A 267 23.91 4.26 7.15
CA TYR A 267 24.50 4.02 5.84
C TYR A 267 25.29 5.25 5.38
N LEU A 268 26.18 5.04 4.41
CA LEU A 268 26.99 6.13 3.83
C LEU A 268 26.22 6.87 2.72
N ASP A 269 25.37 6.17 2.00
CA ASP A 269 24.77 6.56 0.71
C ASP A 269 23.23 6.66 0.73
N VAL A 270 22.58 6.23 1.82
CA VAL A 270 21.14 6.35 2.04
C VAL A 270 20.87 6.61 3.53
N ASP A 271 19.85 7.38 3.86
CA ASP A 271 19.44 7.56 5.26
C ASP A 271 18.77 6.29 5.82
N ASN A 272 18.56 6.24 7.13
CA ASN A 272 17.93 5.10 7.80
C ASN A 272 16.41 5.03 7.60
N ASP A 273 15.81 6.08 7.05
CA ASP A 273 14.36 6.17 6.93
C ASP A 273 13.83 5.31 5.76
N ALA A 274 12.65 4.79 5.94
CA ALA A 274 11.91 4.15 4.86
C ALA A 274 11.49 5.16 3.79
N LEU A 275 11.28 4.71 2.56
CA LEU A 275 10.58 5.50 1.54
C LEU A 275 9.14 5.76 2.00
N TYR A 276 8.39 4.68 2.24
CA TYR A 276 7.07 4.75 2.87
C TYR A 276 7.07 3.93 4.16
N PRO A 277 6.70 4.53 5.32
CA PRO A 277 6.67 3.81 6.58
C PRO A 277 5.50 2.83 6.65
N PHE A 278 5.56 1.89 7.58
CA PHE A 278 4.42 1.06 7.95
C PHE A 278 3.22 1.94 8.36
N GLY A 279 2.04 1.56 7.93
CA GLY A 279 0.81 2.29 8.22
C GLY A 279 0.54 3.47 7.29
N TYR A 280 1.47 3.80 6.37
CA TYR A 280 1.33 4.93 5.44
C TYR A 280 0.24 4.69 4.39
N GLY A 281 -0.44 5.76 4.00
CA GLY A 281 -1.38 5.82 2.92
C GLY A 281 -2.09 7.17 2.91
N LEU A 282 -2.19 7.78 1.74
CA LEU A 282 -2.87 9.06 1.51
C LEU A 282 -4.37 8.87 1.27
N SER A 283 -5.08 9.97 1.29
CA SER A 283 -6.51 10.08 0.98
C SER A 283 -6.72 11.24 0.00
N TYR A 284 -7.88 11.31 -0.64
CA TYR A 284 -8.31 12.49 -1.40
C TYR A 284 -8.77 13.64 -0.50
N THR A 285 -8.75 13.43 0.81
CA THR A 285 -8.98 14.46 1.83
C THR A 285 -7.80 14.53 2.78
N THR A 286 -7.83 15.46 3.72
CA THR A 286 -6.76 15.67 4.71
C THR A 286 -7.29 15.52 6.11
N PHE A 287 -6.47 14.99 7.02
CA PHE A 287 -6.83 14.80 8.43
C PHE A 287 -5.83 15.49 9.34
N ARG A 288 -6.35 16.15 10.37
CA ARG A 288 -5.54 16.77 11.42
C ARG A 288 -5.75 16.04 12.73
N PHE A 289 -4.65 15.67 13.36
CA PHE A 289 -4.61 15.04 14.67
C PHE A 289 -4.30 16.10 15.74
N SER A 290 -5.08 16.13 16.82
CA SER A 290 -4.74 16.92 18.02
C SER A 290 -3.52 16.32 18.74
N ASP A 291 -3.04 17.01 19.75
CA ASP A 291 -2.11 16.41 20.71
C ASP A 291 -2.83 15.32 21.52
N ILE A 292 -2.04 14.38 22.06
CA ILE A 292 -2.55 13.26 22.85
C ILE A 292 -2.92 13.77 24.25
N THR A 293 -4.09 13.36 24.73
CA THR A 293 -4.52 13.57 26.10
C THR A 293 -4.50 12.22 26.84
N LEU A 294 -3.79 12.16 27.95
CA LEU A 294 -3.80 11.03 28.88
C LEU A 294 -4.69 11.34 30.07
N ASN A 295 -5.53 10.40 30.50
CA ASN A 295 -6.38 10.57 31.69
C ASN A 295 -5.59 10.60 33.00
N ARG A 296 -4.34 10.10 32.99
CA ARG A 296 -3.38 10.13 34.11
C ARG A 296 -1.96 10.00 33.59
N SER A 297 -0.98 10.45 34.37
CA SER A 297 0.45 10.39 34.01
C SER A 297 1.16 9.14 34.52
N SER A 298 0.52 8.33 35.39
CA SER A 298 1.06 7.07 35.86
C SER A 298 -0.04 6.06 36.16
N ILE A 299 0.28 4.77 36.02
CA ILE A 299 -0.58 3.63 36.36
C ILE A 299 0.20 2.60 37.18
N GLY A 300 -0.53 1.82 38.00
CA GLY A 300 -0.01 0.59 38.61
C GLY A 300 -0.35 -0.61 37.75
N MET A 301 0.12 -1.79 38.17
CA MET A 301 -0.05 -3.06 37.46
C MET A 301 -1.53 -3.50 37.32
N ASP A 302 -2.44 -2.95 38.14
CA ASP A 302 -3.87 -3.27 38.12
C ASP A 302 -4.74 -2.14 37.53
N ASN A 303 -4.12 -1.13 36.94
CA ASN A 303 -4.83 0.03 36.43
C ASN A 303 -4.64 0.22 34.94
N GLU A 304 -5.61 0.85 34.31
CA GLU A 304 -5.56 1.20 32.88
C GLU A 304 -5.30 2.69 32.67
N LEU A 305 -4.63 2.99 31.58
CA LEU A 305 -4.46 4.32 31.03
C LEU A 305 -5.38 4.51 29.83
N VAL A 306 -6.03 5.65 29.73
CA VAL A 306 -6.76 6.04 28.51
C VAL A 306 -6.00 7.16 27.81
N ALA A 307 -5.57 6.87 26.59
CA ALA A 307 -5.00 7.84 25.67
C ALA A 307 -6.06 8.24 24.62
N SER A 308 -6.22 9.52 24.38
CA SER A 308 -7.19 10.03 23.42
C SER A 308 -6.58 11.07 22.48
N VAL A 309 -7.07 11.10 21.24
CA VAL A 309 -6.75 12.07 20.21
C VAL A 309 -8.02 12.47 19.47
N THR A 310 -8.14 13.73 19.10
CA THR A 310 -9.23 14.19 18.21
C THR A 310 -8.70 14.28 16.79
N VAL A 311 -9.38 13.59 15.87
CA VAL A 311 -9.08 13.62 14.44
C VAL A 311 -10.17 14.42 13.74
N THR A 312 -9.77 15.39 12.93
CA THR A 312 -10.65 16.27 12.15
C THR A 312 -10.37 16.07 10.66
N ASN A 313 -11.38 15.82 9.87
CA ASN A 313 -11.29 15.93 8.42
C ASN A 313 -11.24 17.40 8.03
N THR A 314 -10.10 17.86 7.50
CA THR A 314 -9.84 19.27 7.14
C THR A 314 -9.99 19.55 5.65
N GLY A 315 -10.30 18.52 4.84
CA GLY A 315 -10.54 18.67 3.41
C GLY A 315 -12.03 18.79 3.06
N ASP A 316 -12.31 18.77 1.78
CA ASP A 316 -13.64 18.99 1.19
C ASP A 316 -14.40 17.70 0.84
N ARG A 317 -13.79 16.53 1.07
CA ARG A 317 -14.37 15.21 0.79
C ARG A 317 -14.46 14.37 2.05
N ALA A 318 -15.50 13.55 2.13
CA ALA A 318 -15.59 12.52 3.15
C ALA A 318 -14.52 11.45 2.91
N GLY A 319 -13.98 10.90 3.99
CA GLY A 319 -12.93 9.88 3.88
C GLY A 319 -12.71 9.10 5.17
N SER A 320 -11.97 8.00 5.03
CA SER A 320 -11.54 7.17 6.14
C SER A 320 -10.09 7.45 6.51
N GLU A 321 -9.82 7.44 7.82
CA GLU A 321 -8.46 7.46 8.37
C GLU A 321 -8.30 6.31 9.36
N VAL A 322 -7.08 5.75 9.42
CA VAL A 322 -6.73 4.72 10.40
C VAL A 322 -5.84 5.34 11.47
N VAL A 323 -6.45 5.56 12.63
CA VAL A 323 -5.75 6.08 13.82
C VAL A 323 -4.97 4.93 14.45
N GLN A 324 -3.63 5.05 14.51
CA GLN A 324 -2.74 3.97 14.94
C GLN A 324 -2.10 4.34 16.28
N LEU A 325 -2.18 3.41 17.25
CA LEU A 325 -1.56 3.50 18.58
C LEU A 325 -0.28 2.68 18.60
N TYR A 326 0.83 3.34 18.91
CA TYR A 326 2.11 2.68 19.18
C TYR A 326 2.56 2.96 20.60
N ILE A 327 3.29 2.02 21.18
CA ILE A 327 3.90 2.15 22.51
C ILE A 327 5.39 1.84 22.39
N ARG A 328 6.19 2.61 23.12
CA ARG A 328 7.61 2.37 23.33
C ARG A 328 7.89 2.25 24.82
N ASP A 329 8.47 1.14 25.21
CA ASP A 329 9.15 0.97 26.50
C ASP A 329 10.54 1.58 26.38
N LEU A 330 10.86 2.57 27.23
CA LEU A 330 12.12 3.32 27.12
C LEU A 330 13.30 2.54 27.65
N VAL A 331 13.09 1.77 28.73
CA VAL A 331 14.15 1.01 29.41
C VAL A 331 13.57 -0.30 29.97
N GLY A 332 13.75 -1.38 29.26
CA GLY A 332 13.43 -2.74 29.72
C GLY A 332 14.69 -3.50 30.12
N SER A 333 14.53 -4.60 30.87
CA SER A 333 15.63 -5.52 31.22
C SER A 333 16.28 -6.20 30.02
N VAL A 334 15.60 -6.21 28.86
CA VAL A 334 16.12 -6.58 27.54
C VAL A 334 15.82 -5.46 26.53
N THR A 335 16.60 -5.38 25.45
CA THR A 335 16.41 -4.35 24.42
C THR A 335 15.00 -4.43 23.84
N ARG A 336 14.27 -3.33 23.96
CA ARG A 336 12.89 -3.18 23.47
C ARG A 336 12.85 -2.56 22.07
N PRO A 337 11.81 -2.87 21.26
CA PRO A 337 11.57 -2.17 20.00
C PRO A 337 11.40 -0.65 20.19
N VAL A 338 11.79 0.13 19.20
CA VAL A 338 11.62 1.60 19.22
C VAL A 338 10.15 2.01 19.23
N LYS A 339 9.25 1.16 18.80
CA LYS A 339 7.80 1.26 18.91
C LYS A 339 7.13 -0.06 18.53
N GLU A 340 5.97 -0.32 19.09
CA GLU A 340 5.14 -1.50 18.77
C GLU A 340 3.69 -1.03 18.55
N LEU A 341 3.08 -1.43 17.45
CA LEU A 341 1.64 -1.20 17.22
C LEU A 341 0.85 -1.99 18.26
N LYS A 342 0.05 -1.31 19.06
CA LYS A 342 -0.77 -1.90 20.12
C LYS A 342 -2.28 -1.76 19.88
N GLY A 343 -2.67 -0.93 18.92
CA GLY A 343 -4.07 -0.79 18.54
C GLY A 343 -4.25 0.11 17.32
N PHE A 344 -5.40 0.01 16.70
CA PHE A 344 -5.81 0.93 15.63
C PHE A 344 -7.34 1.02 15.56
N GLU A 345 -7.83 2.14 15.04
CA GLU A 345 -9.26 2.35 14.77
C GLU A 345 -9.41 3.03 13.41
N LYS A 346 -10.19 2.41 12.51
CA LYS A 346 -10.57 3.02 11.22
C LYS A 346 -11.83 3.85 11.45
N ILE A 347 -11.74 5.15 11.20
CA ILE A 347 -12.84 6.10 11.34
C ILE A 347 -13.20 6.67 9.97
N TYR A 348 -14.49 6.99 9.78
CA TYR A 348 -14.98 7.69 8.60
C TYR A 348 -15.52 9.04 9.02
N LEU A 349 -15.11 10.12 8.37
CA LEU A 349 -15.46 11.50 8.70
C LEU A 349 -15.95 12.27 7.47
N GLN A 350 -17.05 13.02 7.65
CA GLN A 350 -17.48 14.01 6.69
C GLN A 350 -16.53 15.23 6.68
N PRO A 351 -16.56 16.09 5.65
CA PRO A 351 -15.85 17.36 5.68
C PRO A 351 -16.13 18.15 6.95
N ASN A 352 -15.07 18.65 7.60
CA ASN A 352 -15.12 19.38 8.88
C ASN A 352 -15.61 18.57 10.09
N GLU A 353 -15.93 17.29 9.94
CA GLU A 353 -16.27 16.42 11.07
C GLU A 353 -15.03 16.11 11.90
N SER A 354 -15.24 16.05 13.23
CA SER A 354 -14.21 15.65 14.19
C SER A 354 -14.70 14.48 15.02
N ARG A 355 -13.79 13.55 15.33
CA ARG A 355 -14.05 12.41 16.21
C ARG A 355 -12.91 12.23 17.19
N THR A 356 -13.25 12.02 18.47
CA THR A 356 -12.27 11.64 19.48
C THR A 356 -12.15 10.13 19.52
N VAL A 357 -10.97 9.62 19.19
CA VAL A 357 -10.57 8.22 19.32
C VAL A 357 -9.92 8.01 20.66
N ARG A 358 -10.27 6.91 21.35
CA ARG A 358 -9.75 6.55 22.66
C ARG A 358 -9.18 5.14 22.63
N PHE A 359 -7.98 4.99 23.17
CA PHE A 359 -7.34 3.70 23.36
C PHE A 359 -7.15 3.46 24.85
N THR A 360 -7.64 2.32 25.32
CA THR A 360 -7.36 1.83 26.67
C THR A 360 -6.09 1.00 26.63
N ILE A 361 -5.10 1.42 27.43
CA ILE A 361 -3.79 0.77 27.54
C ILE A 361 -3.77 0.03 28.88
N ALA A 362 -3.92 -1.27 28.84
CA ALA A 362 -3.81 -2.14 30.01
C ALA A 362 -2.33 -2.57 30.20
N PRO A 363 -1.89 -2.90 31.43
CA PRO A 363 -0.54 -3.42 31.69
C PRO A 363 -0.19 -4.66 30.85
N GLU A 364 -1.18 -5.45 30.46
CA GLU A 364 -1.03 -6.61 29.55
C GLU A 364 -0.39 -6.22 28.21
N MET A 365 -0.70 -5.04 27.69
CA MET A 365 -0.16 -4.53 26.43
C MET A 365 1.31 -4.13 26.53
N LEU A 366 1.82 -3.95 27.75
CA LEU A 366 3.20 -3.55 28.06
C LEU A 366 4.11 -4.75 28.29
N LYS A 367 3.55 -5.96 28.43
CA LYS A 367 4.31 -7.18 28.72
C LYS A 367 5.22 -7.60 27.58
N PHE A 368 6.34 -8.18 27.95
CA PHE A 368 7.32 -8.79 27.07
C PHE A 368 8.02 -9.96 27.76
N TYR A 369 8.72 -10.79 26.99
CA TYR A 369 9.55 -11.85 27.55
C TYR A 369 10.90 -11.26 27.97
N ASN A 370 11.20 -11.34 29.27
CA ASN A 370 12.49 -10.92 29.84
C ASN A 370 13.57 -12.01 29.68
N ALA A 371 14.77 -11.80 30.21
CA ALA A 371 15.88 -12.74 30.12
C ALA A 371 15.59 -14.10 30.79
N ASP A 372 14.69 -14.13 31.78
CA ASP A 372 14.25 -15.37 32.47
C ASP A 372 13.11 -16.07 31.72
N LEU A 373 12.76 -15.65 30.51
CA LEU A 373 11.62 -16.14 29.72
C LEU A 373 10.26 -15.97 30.39
N LYS A 374 10.13 -15.00 31.31
CA LYS A 374 8.86 -14.64 31.95
C LYS A 374 8.18 -13.55 31.14
N PHE A 375 6.87 -13.68 30.91
CA PHE A 375 6.05 -12.69 30.23
C PHE A 375 5.54 -11.67 31.25
N VAL A 376 6.24 -10.53 31.38
CA VAL A 376 6.04 -9.51 32.43
C VAL A 376 6.01 -8.09 31.85
N ALA A 377 5.29 -7.19 32.54
CA ALA A 377 5.49 -5.76 32.41
C ALA A 377 6.49 -5.31 33.49
N GLU A 378 7.39 -4.42 33.17
CA GLU A 378 8.36 -3.87 34.11
C GLU A 378 8.03 -2.41 34.42
N PRO A 379 8.19 -1.95 35.69
CA PRO A 379 8.05 -0.54 36.03
C PRO A 379 9.04 0.33 35.23
N GLY A 380 8.57 1.47 34.75
CA GLY A 380 9.39 2.38 33.93
C GLY A 380 8.57 3.41 33.18
N ASP A 381 9.26 4.19 32.38
CA ASP A 381 8.65 5.22 31.52
C ASP A 381 8.35 4.65 30.13
N PHE A 382 7.17 5.01 29.63
CA PHE A 382 6.66 4.60 28.32
C PHE A 382 6.24 5.81 27.51
N ASP A 383 6.53 5.80 26.21
CA ASP A 383 5.95 6.74 25.26
C ASP A 383 4.72 6.11 24.58
N VAL A 384 3.60 6.84 24.64
CA VAL A 384 2.40 6.60 23.84
C VAL A 384 2.49 7.44 22.58
N MET A 385 2.38 6.82 21.42
CA MET A 385 2.44 7.50 20.15
C MET A 385 1.18 7.24 19.34
N ILE A 386 0.51 8.27 18.85
CA ILE A 386 -0.72 8.14 18.04
C ILE A 386 -0.58 8.98 16.77
N GLY A 387 -0.92 8.37 15.63
CA GLY A 387 -0.87 9.05 14.33
C GLY A 387 -1.41 8.23 13.18
N PRO A 388 -1.29 8.73 11.94
CA PRO A 388 -1.76 8.06 10.73
C PRO A 388 -0.84 6.94 10.23
N ASP A 389 0.42 6.92 10.67
CA ASP A 389 1.43 5.92 10.31
C ASP A 389 2.55 5.86 11.35
N SER A 390 3.49 4.92 11.21
CA SER A 390 4.57 4.71 12.19
C SER A 390 5.62 5.84 12.26
N ARG A 391 5.66 6.76 11.29
CA ARG A 391 6.56 7.93 11.28
C ARG A 391 5.86 9.17 11.81
N ASN A 392 4.67 9.46 11.34
CA ASN A 392 3.92 10.68 11.60
C ASN A 392 3.04 10.51 12.85
N VAL A 393 3.66 10.56 14.03
CA VAL A 393 2.97 10.36 15.31
C VAL A 393 3.12 11.56 16.24
N LYS A 394 2.10 11.81 17.04
CA LYS A 394 2.20 12.62 18.27
C LYS A 394 2.67 11.72 19.40
N THR A 395 3.33 12.26 20.42
CA THR A 395 3.88 11.49 21.54
C THR A 395 3.48 12.10 22.87
N ALA A 396 3.10 11.26 23.83
CA ALA A 396 2.89 11.59 25.23
C ALA A 396 3.53 10.53 26.12
N ARG A 397 3.93 10.88 27.33
CA ARG A 397 4.64 9.99 28.26
C ARG A 397 3.81 9.64 29.46
N PHE A 398 3.94 8.40 29.94
CA PHE A 398 3.42 7.94 31.23
C PHE A 398 4.42 7.00 31.92
N THR A 399 4.22 6.77 33.22
CA THR A 399 5.04 5.87 34.05
C THR A 399 4.20 4.68 34.51
N LEU A 400 4.68 3.45 34.34
CA LEU A 400 4.19 2.25 35.02
C LEU A 400 4.93 2.11 36.36
N ARG A 401 4.18 1.89 37.47
CA ARG A 401 4.71 1.74 38.83
C ARG A 401 4.50 0.35 39.38
#